data_58b84dddaf6e30b153142fba537aed47
#
_entry.id   58b84dddaf6e30b153142fba537aed47
#
_cell.length_a   1.000
_cell.length_b   1.000
_cell.length_c   1.000
_cell.angle_alpha   90.00
_cell.angle_beta   90.00
_cell.angle_gamma   90.00
#
_symmetry.space_group_name_H-M   'P 1'
#
loop_
_entity.id
_entity.type
_entity.pdbx_description
1 polymer ?
#
loop_
_entity_poly.entity_id
_entity_poly.type
_entity_poly.pdbx_seq_one_letter_code
_entity_poly.pdbx_strand_id
1 'polypeptide(L)'
;EIFKQKLVNNKLSIDIKKEIDNLLKNSDQNLRSAVKIEFDIQNAMSLYYDFLTNSKSNDSQNTENFYDDIDRKCGGKNKIYYGAPGTGKSHIVSNNYPNYERVTFHPEYSYFDFIGGLRPVKREDESISYEFVPGIFIDVLVKTVNNKNEMNGIIIEELNRANTAAVFGDVFQLLDRDINGKSKYKIRNKDVCQYIEESTGKKCDYIYLPSNFEIIATMNS
;
A
#
# COMPACT_ATOMS: atom_id res chain seq x y z
N GLU A 1 11.66 27.97 7.34
CA GLU A 1 12.05 28.13 5.92
C GLU A 1 13.54 27.84 5.72
N ILE A 2 14.44 28.32 6.56
CA ILE A 2 15.89 28.04 6.54
C ILE A 2 16.18 26.54 6.77
N PHE A 3 15.41 25.87 7.63
CA PHE A 3 15.52 24.43 7.89
C PHE A 3 15.14 23.59 6.66
N LYS A 4 14.07 23.97 5.95
CA LYS A 4 13.65 23.27 4.72
C LYS A 4 14.69 23.37 3.60
N GLN A 5 15.33 24.53 3.42
CA GLN A 5 16.38 24.72 2.41
C GLN A 5 17.66 23.93 2.71
N LYS A 6 18.01 23.73 3.99
CA LYS A 6 19.20 22.95 4.39
C LYS A 6 18.95 21.43 4.33
N LEU A 7 17.72 20.97 4.49
CA LEU A 7 17.30 19.57 4.25
C LEU A 7 17.43 19.18 2.78
N VAL A 8 17.10 20.08 1.85
CA VAL A 8 17.24 19.87 0.41
C VAL A 8 18.72 19.75 -0.03
N ASN A 9 19.65 20.34 0.73
CA ASN A 9 21.08 20.36 0.39
C ASN A 9 21.92 19.29 1.10
N ASN A 10 21.31 18.30 1.76
CA ASN A 10 21.96 17.12 2.35
C ASN A 10 23.16 17.39 3.28
N LYS A 11 23.18 18.53 3.98
CA LYS A 11 24.17 18.85 5.00
C LYS A 11 23.49 19.41 6.24
N LEU A 12 23.09 18.55 7.15
CA LEU A 12 23.04 18.92 8.56
C LEU A 12 24.49 19.13 9.00
N SER A 13 24.97 20.38 8.91
CA SER A 13 26.34 20.69 9.31
C SER A 13 26.49 20.53 10.83
N ILE A 14 27.70 20.19 11.25
CA ILE A 14 28.11 20.12 12.68
C ILE A 14 27.69 21.37 13.45
N ASP A 15 27.55 22.52 12.77
CA ASP A 15 27.16 23.80 13.30
C ASP A 15 25.69 23.86 13.76
N ILE A 16 24.76 23.23 13.05
CA ILE A 16 23.33 23.14 13.45
C ILE A 16 23.19 22.30 14.71
N LYS A 17 23.96 21.24 14.85
CA LYS A 17 23.95 20.40 16.03
C LYS A 17 24.41 21.15 17.25
N LYS A 18 25.49 21.96 17.12
CA LYS A 18 25.97 22.84 18.20
C LYS A 18 24.96 23.91 18.57
N GLU A 19 24.26 24.47 17.62
CA GLU A 19 23.25 25.52 17.85
C GLU A 19 22.01 24.94 18.56
N ILE A 20 21.57 23.73 18.21
CA ILE A 20 20.51 23.01 18.92
C ILE A 20 20.94 22.67 20.34
N ASP A 21 22.15 22.16 20.56
CA ASP A 21 22.67 21.85 21.89
C ASP A 21 22.78 23.09 22.80
N ASN A 22 23.10 24.27 22.23
CA ASN A 22 23.11 25.52 22.95
C ASN A 22 21.71 26.03 23.32
N LEU A 23 20.73 25.89 22.43
CA LEU A 23 19.32 26.20 22.67
C LEU A 23 18.71 25.28 23.74
N LEU A 24 19.07 23.99 23.71
CA LEU A 24 18.61 23.01 24.68
C LEU A 24 19.18 23.24 26.09
N LYS A 25 20.38 23.76 26.23
CA LYS A 25 20.98 24.08 27.56
C LYS A 25 20.23 25.15 28.33
N ASN A 26 19.55 26.08 27.65
CA ASN A 26 18.88 27.24 28.22
C ASN A 26 17.34 27.14 28.24
N SER A 27 16.75 26.01 27.85
CA SER A 27 15.30 25.82 27.77
C SER A 27 14.75 24.94 28.91
N ASP A 28 13.45 25.02 29.16
CA ASP A 28 12.80 24.17 30.15
C ASP A 28 12.73 22.71 29.68
N GLN A 29 12.40 21.79 30.60
CA GLN A 29 12.48 20.37 30.37
C GLN A 29 11.45 19.86 29.31
N ASN A 30 10.32 20.56 29.20
CA ASN A 30 9.27 20.19 28.21
C ASN A 30 9.68 20.59 26.80
N LEU A 31 10.28 21.78 26.66
CA LEU A 31 10.81 22.28 25.39
C LEU A 31 11.98 21.42 24.92
N ARG A 32 12.87 21.00 25.85
CA ARG A 32 13.97 20.03 25.55
C ARG A 32 13.45 18.70 25.01
N SER A 33 12.39 18.17 25.60
CA SER A 33 11.80 16.90 25.16
C SER A 33 11.16 17.04 23.78
N ALA A 34 10.42 18.11 23.52
CA ALA A 34 9.80 18.37 22.23
C ALA A 34 10.84 18.55 21.10
N VAL A 35 11.89 19.35 21.35
CA VAL A 35 12.97 19.58 20.38
C VAL A 35 13.76 18.30 20.13
N LYS A 36 13.99 17.46 21.15
CA LYS A 36 14.67 16.18 21.01
C LYS A 36 13.86 15.21 20.14
N ILE A 37 12.54 15.13 20.36
CA ILE A 37 11.65 14.27 19.53
C ILE A 37 11.67 14.74 18.08
N GLU A 38 11.58 16.03 17.82
CA GLU A 38 11.61 16.58 16.47
C GLU A 38 12.97 16.32 15.78
N PHE A 39 14.07 16.43 16.52
CA PHE A 39 15.41 16.11 16.03
C PHE A 39 15.58 14.62 15.72
N ASP A 40 15.06 13.73 16.58
CA ASP A 40 15.13 12.29 16.36
C ASP A 40 14.29 11.87 15.12
N ILE A 41 13.13 12.50 14.91
CA ILE A 41 12.31 12.32 13.70
C ILE A 41 13.06 12.79 12.44
N GLN A 42 13.70 13.96 12.50
CA GLN A 42 14.45 14.51 11.36
C GLN A 42 15.68 13.65 11.03
N ASN A 43 16.39 13.13 12.02
CA ASN A 43 17.50 12.19 11.82
C ASN A 43 17.01 10.86 11.22
N ALA A 44 15.89 10.33 11.70
CA ALA A 44 15.30 9.12 11.14
C ALA A 44 14.88 9.32 9.68
N MET A 45 14.30 10.45 9.34
CA MET A 45 13.94 10.81 7.96
C MET A 45 15.18 10.98 7.07
N SER A 46 16.26 11.58 7.57
CA SER A 46 17.53 11.73 6.83
C SER A 46 18.18 10.38 6.56
N LEU A 47 18.28 9.51 7.57
CA LEU A 47 18.80 8.14 7.43
C LEU A 47 17.96 7.30 6.48
N TYR A 48 16.65 7.47 6.51
CA TYR A 48 15.73 6.81 5.59
C TYR A 48 15.92 7.32 4.15
N TYR A 49 16.09 8.62 3.97
CA TYR A 49 16.36 9.20 2.66
C TYR A 49 17.72 8.75 2.10
N ASP A 50 18.76 8.70 2.93
CA ASP A 50 20.07 8.17 2.57
C ASP A 50 20.01 6.68 2.23
N PHE A 51 19.23 5.90 2.97
CA PHE A 51 18.96 4.49 2.64
C PHE A 51 18.29 4.36 1.28
N LEU A 52 17.26 5.16 0.98
CA LEU A 52 16.57 5.15 -0.32
C LEU A 52 17.47 5.58 -1.48
N THR A 53 18.34 6.57 -1.26
CA THR A 53 19.27 7.05 -2.31
C THR A 53 20.44 6.10 -2.52
N ASN A 54 20.96 5.49 -1.47
CA ASN A 54 22.06 4.51 -1.55
C ASN A 54 21.59 3.13 -2.02
N SER A 55 20.34 2.74 -1.76
CA SER A 55 19.74 1.52 -2.31
C SER A 55 19.54 1.60 -3.84
N LYS A 56 19.38 2.81 -4.39
CA LYS A 56 19.35 3.02 -5.85
C LYS A 56 20.71 2.82 -6.55
N SER A 57 21.84 2.84 -5.83
CA SER A 57 23.16 2.70 -6.41
C SER A 57 23.69 1.26 -6.48
N ASN A 58 23.04 0.28 -5.86
CA ASN A 58 23.50 -1.11 -5.82
C ASN A 58 22.62 -2.12 -6.57
N ASP A 59 21.48 -1.71 -7.15
CA ASP A 59 20.64 -2.54 -8.00
C ASP A 59 20.70 -2.07 -9.47
N SER A 60 21.91 -2.11 -10.05
CA SER A 60 22.09 -1.99 -11.52
C SER A 60 21.83 -3.36 -12.18
N GLN A 61 20.66 -3.93 -11.97
CA GLN A 61 20.03 -4.87 -12.88
C GLN A 61 18.62 -4.37 -13.13
N ASN A 62 18.40 -3.87 -14.34
CA ASN A 62 17.12 -3.44 -14.89
C ASN A 62 16.03 -4.50 -14.69
N THR A 63 15.37 -4.50 -13.55
CA THR A 63 14.03 -5.02 -13.41
C THR A 63 13.10 -3.81 -13.34
N GLU A 64 12.67 -3.31 -14.49
CA GLU A 64 11.55 -2.39 -14.58
C GLU A 64 10.31 -3.10 -14.00
N ASN A 65 10.14 -2.98 -12.68
CA ASN A 65 8.92 -3.39 -12.03
C ASN A 65 7.79 -2.51 -12.54
N PHE A 66 6.78 -3.10 -13.07
CA PHE A 66 5.67 -2.50 -13.79
C PHE A 66 4.86 -1.45 -13.00
N TYR A 67 5.13 -1.26 -11.70
CA TYR A 67 4.49 -0.28 -10.84
C TYR A 67 5.31 1.01 -10.61
N ASP A 68 6.57 1.06 -11.01
CA ASP A 68 7.48 2.18 -10.70
C ASP A 68 7.22 3.39 -11.60
N ASP A 69 5.97 3.79 -11.75
CA ASP A 69 5.60 5.07 -12.32
C ASP A 69 5.92 6.18 -11.31
N ILE A 70 6.93 6.99 -11.61
CA ILE A 70 7.39 8.12 -10.76
C ILE A 70 6.26 9.11 -10.47
N ASP A 71 5.27 9.21 -11.37
CA ASP A 71 4.14 10.16 -11.30
C ASP A 71 2.84 9.53 -10.75
N ARG A 72 2.92 8.37 -10.06
CA ARG A 72 1.73 7.73 -9.52
C ARG A 72 1.18 8.51 -8.32
N LYS A 73 -0.14 8.69 -8.27
CA LYS A 73 -0.82 9.30 -7.12
C LYS A 73 -0.47 8.56 -5.83
N CYS A 74 -0.15 9.31 -4.78
CA CYS A 74 0.26 8.79 -3.48
C CYS A 74 -0.86 8.94 -2.44
N GLY A 75 -0.79 8.16 -1.35
CA GLY A 75 -1.69 8.27 -0.22
C GLY A 75 -2.56 7.04 0.02
N GLY A 76 -2.26 5.92 -0.66
CA GLY A 76 -2.93 4.63 -0.42
C GLY A 76 -2.82 4.21 1.05
N LYS A 77 -3.93 3.76 1.61
CA LYS A 77 -4.05 3.39 3.02
C LYS A 77 -5.01 2.22 3.22
N ASN A 78 -4.90 1.61 4.38
CA ASN A 78 -5.88 0.64 4.87
C ASN A 78 -6.66 1.28 6.00
N LYS A 79 -7.99 1.29 5.92
CA LYS A 79 -8.86 1.93 6.92
C LYS A 79 -10.03 1.03 7.29
N ILE A 80 -10.27 0.88 8.59
CA ILE A 80 -11.41 0.12 9.11
C ILE A 80 -12.37 1.07 9.82
N TYR A 81 -13.64 1.03 9.42
CA TYR A 81 -14.75 1.66 10.11
C TYR A 81 -15.38 0.63 11.06
N TYR A 82 -15.19 0.83 12.34
CA TYR A 82 -15.63 -0.05 13.40
C TYR A 82 -16.77 0.57 14.22
N GLY A 83 -17.73 -0.24 14.65
CA GLY A 83 -18.82 0.21 15.55
C GLY A 83 -20.05 -0.69 15.49
N ALA A 84 -21.04 -0.39 16.32
CA ALA A 84 -22.27 -1.16 16.42
C ALA A 84 -23.05 -1.21 15.09
N PRO A 85 -23.85 -2.26 14.85
CA PRO A 85 -24.77 -2.31 13.72
C PRO A 85 -25.69 -1.07 13.68
N GLY A 86 -26.03 -0.60 12.49
CA GLY A 86 -26.96 0.54 12.31
C GLY A 86 -26.36 1.93 12.55
N THR A 87 -25.06 2.07 12.86
CA THR A 87 -24.41 3.38 13.11
C THR A 87 -24.06 4.15 11.84
N GLY A 88 -24.48 3.70 10.66
CA GLY A 88 -24.27 4.40 9.39
C GLY A 88 -22.89 4.20 8.75
N LYS A 89 -22.08 3.22 9.20
CA LYS A 89 -20.75 2.95 8.66
C LYS A 89 -20.74 2.79 7.14
N SER A 90 -21.58 1.90 6.60
CA SER A 90 -21.65 1.64 5.16
C SER A 90 -22.13 2.87 4.36
N HIS A 91 -23.00 3.70 4.95
CA HIS A 91 -23.43 4.95 4.35
C HIS A 91 -22.27 5.96 4.24
N ILE A 92 -21.50 6.13 5.32
CA ILE A 92 -20.31 7.00 5.34
C ILE A 92 -19.28 6.51 4.31
N VAL A 93 -19.04 5.20 4.26
CA VAL A 93 -18.10 4.60 3.30
C VAL A 93 -18.57 4.81 1.86
N SER A 94 -19.87 4.61 1.57
CA SER A 94 -20.44 4.82 0.23
C SER A 94 -20.28 6.28 -0.25
N ASN A 95 -20.50 7.24 0.63
CA ASN A 95 -20.38 8.65 0.29
C ASN A 95 -18.92 9.10 0.07
N ASN A 96 -17.98 8.53 0.86
CA ASN A 96 -16.57 8.90 0.78
C ASN A 96 -15.81 8.19 -0.35
N TYR A 97 -16.29 7.00 -0.78
CA TYR A 97 -15.61 6.15 -1.76
C TYR A 97 -16.60 5.61 -2.82
N PRO A 98 -17.28 6.51 -3.57
CA PRO A 98 -18.39 6.12 -4.47
C PRO A 98 -17.95 5.24 -5.65
N ASN A 99 -16.67 5.32 -6.05
CA ASN A 99 -16.11 4.66 -7.23
C ASN A 99 -15.29 3.40 -6.91
N TYR A 100 -15.27 2.98 -5.62
CA TYR A 100 -14.52 1.79 -5.23
C TYR A 100 -15.37 0.53 -5.42
N GLU A 101 -14.72 -0.53 -5.84
CA GLU A 101 -15.35 -1.84 -5.92
C GLU A 101 -15.71 -2.34 -4.51
N ARG A 102 -16.82 -3.06 -4.40
CA ARG A 102 -17.36 -3.47 -3.10
C ARG A 102 -17.57 -4.97 -3.03
N VAL A 103 -17.16 -5.56 -1.91
CA VAL A 103 -17.39 -6.97 -1.59
C VAL A 103 -17.87 -7.09 -0.14
N THR A 104 -18.71 -8.09 0.11
CA THR A 104 -19.17 -8.43 1.46
C THR A 104 -18.58 -9.78 1.88
N PHE A 105 -17.85 -9.79 2.99
CA PHE A 105 -17.33 -11.04 3.54
C PHE A 105 -18.46 -11.83 4.25
N HIS A 106 -18.42 -13.13 4.09
CA HIS A 106 -19.31 -14.12 4.74
C HIS A 106 -18.50 -15.37 5.11
N PRO A 107 -19.03 -16.28 5.96
CA PRO A 107 -18.24 -17.39 6.50
C PRO A 107 -17.58 -18.29 5.47
N GLU A 108 -18.19 -18.43 4.28
CA GLU A 108 -17.67 -19.27 3.18
C GLU A 108 -16.81 -18.49 2.18
N TYR A 109 -16.58 -17.18 2.39
CA TYR A 109 -15.76 -16.38 1.50
C TYR A 109 -14.30 -16.80 1.58
N SER A 110 -13.69 -17.09 0.45
CA SER A 110 -12.40 -17.76 0.37
C SER A 110 -11.31 -16.90 -0.31
N TYR A 111 -10.07 -17.38 -0.23
CA TYR A 111 -8.93 -16.82 -0.99
C TYR A 111 -9.21 -16.81 -2.50
N PHE A 112 -9.85 -17.88 -3.02
CA PHE A 112 -10.18 -17.99 -4.45
C PHE A 112 -11.22 -16.97 -4.92
N ASP A 113 -12.10 -16.52 -4.03
CA ASP A 113 -13.10 -15.49 -4.36
C ASP A 113 -12.46 -14.07 -4.30
N PHE A 114 -11.47 -13.90 -3.43
CA PHE A 114 -10.84 -12.61 -3.22
C PHE A 114 -9.65 -12.36 -4.14
N ILE A 115 -8.72 -13.31 -4.21
CA ILE A 115 -7.48 -13.22 -5.00
C ILE A 115 -7.66 -13.87 -6.37
N GLY A 116 -8.32 -15.01 -6.42
CA GLY A 116 -8.49 -15.81 -7.63
C GLY A 116 -7.72 -17.14 -7.58
N GLY A 117 -7.77 -17.87 -8.67
CA GLY A 117 -7.09 -19.15 -8.79
C GLY A 117 -7.34 -19.83 -10.13
N LEU A 118 -6.67 -20.95 -10.34
CA LEU A 118 -6.85 -21.77 -11.54
C LEU A 118 -8.23 -22.42 -11.54
N ARG A 119 -8.99 -22.18 -12.60
CA ARG A 119 -10.32 -22.79 -12.82
C ARG A 119 -10.36 -23.50 -14.17
N PRO A 120 -11.10 -24.61 -14.28
CA PRO A 120 -11.31 -25.27 -15.57
C PRO A 120 -12.17 -24.38 -16.47
N VAL A 121 -11.67 -24.10 -17.66
CA VAL A 121 -12.37 -23.35 -18.70
C VAL A 121 -12.54 -24.24 -19.93
N LYS A 122 -13.75 -24.29 -20.47
CA LYS A 122 -14.04 -25.04 -21.70
C LYS A 122 -13.63 -24.17 -22.91
N ARG A 123 -12.74 -24.70 -23.75
CA ARG A 123 -12.33 -24.07 -25.01
C ARG A 123 -13.34 -24.31 -26.13
N GLU A 124 -13.20 -23.60 -27.23
CA GLU A 124 -14.06 -23.73 -28.42
C GLU A 124 -13.98 -25.11 -29.04
N ASP A 125 -12.85 -25.81 -28.92
CA ASP A 125 -12.62 -27.19 -29.38
C ASP A 125 -13.15 -28.27 -28.43
N GLU A 126 -13.96 -27.88 -27.42
CA GLU A 126 -14.50 -28.72 -26.36
C GLU A 126 -13.46 -29.27 -25.37
N SER A 127 -12.17 -28.98 -25.53
CA SER A 127 -11.15 -29.34 -24.55
C SER A 127 -11.27 -28.52 -23.27
N ILE A 128 -10.82 -29.09 -22.16
CA ILE A 128 -10.77 -28.39 -20.86
C ILE A 128 -9.32 -27.86 -20.64
N SER A 129 -9.16 -26.59 -20.47
CA SER A 129 -7.93 -25.99 -20.00
C SER A 129 -8.10 -25.42 -18.59
N TYR A 130 -6.99 -25.18 -17.89
CA TYR A 130 -7.00 -24.46 -16.61
C TYR A 130 -6.45 -23.07 -16.84
N GLU A 131 -7.25 -22.08 -16.48
CA GLU A 131 -6.88 -20.67 -16.61
C GLU A 131 -7.00 -19.97 -15.27
N PHE A 132 -6.15 -18.97 -15.04
CA PHE A 132 -6.27 -18.14 -13.84
C PHE A 132 -7.48 -17.23 -13.98
N VAL A 133 -8.43 -17.37 -13.06
CA VAL A 133 -9.59 -16.49 -12.94
C VAL A 133 -9.35 -15.57 -11.76
N PRO A 134 -9.24 -14.25 -11.99
CA PRO A 134 -8.97 -13.31 -10.92
C PRO A 134 -10.14 -13.20 -9.95
N GLY A 135 -9.84 -12.93 -8.70
CA GLY A 135 -10.79 -12.44 -7.73
C GLY A 135 -10.83 -10.90 -7.73
N ILE A 136 -11.81 -10.34 -7.03
CA ILE A 136 -12.07 -8.88 -7.00
C ILE A 136 -10.82 -8.05 -6.61
N PHE A 137 -9.96 -8.57 -5.74
CA PHE A 137 -8.74 -7.87 -5.32
C PHE A 137 -7.76 -7.69 -6.49
N ILE A 138 -7.56 -8.73 -7.30
CA ILE A 138 -6.66 -8.68 -8.45
C ILE A 138 -7.25 -7.81 -9.56
N ASP A 139 -8.57 -7.85 -9.79
CA ASP A 139 -9.23 -6.97 -10.76
C ASP A 139 -9.03 -5.49 -10.40
N VAL A 140 -9.21 -5.13 -9.11
CA VAL A 140 -8.97 -3.77 -8.63
C VAL A 140 -7.48 -3.40 -8.71
N LEU A 141 -6.58 -4.35 -8.47
CA LEU A 141 -5.15 -4.12 -8.61
C LEU A 141 -4.77 -3.81 -10.07
N VAL A 142 -5.26 -4.58 -11.03
CA VAL A 142 -5.06 -4.33 -12.48
C VAL A 142 -5.62 -2.96 -12.88
N LYS A 143 -6.84 -2.62 -12.44
CA LYS A 143 -7.44 -1.30 -12.65
C LYS A 143 -6.56 -0.19 -12.09
N THR A 144 -6.01 -0.38 -10.89
CA THR A 144 -5.14 0.61 -10.23
C THR A 144 -3.82 0.79 -10.96
N VAL A 145 -3.24 -0.30 -11.47
CA VAL A 145 -2.00 -0.26 -12.27
C VAL A 145 -2.19 0.52 -13.56
N ASN A 146 -3.32 0.33 -14.23
CA ASN A 146 -3.63 1.02 -15.48
C ASN A 146 -3.99 2.50 -15.25
N ASN A 147 -4.51 2.85 -14.06
CA ASN A 147 -5.00 4.18 -13.74
C ASN A 147 -4.14 4.88 -12.66
N LYS A 148 -2.93 5.29 -13.03
CA LYS A 148 -1.93 5.84 -12.10
C LYS A 148 -2.31 7.17 -11.45
N ASN A 149 -3.16 7.95 -12.09
CA ASN A 149 -3.50 9.32 -11.69
C ASN A 149 -4.69 9.41 -10.71
N GLU A 150 -5.36 8.30 -10.45
CA GLU A 150 -6.53 8.23 -9.58
C GLU A 150 -6.30 7.29 -8.40
N MET A 151 -6.96 7.59 -7.29
CA MET A 151 -7.07 6.64 -6.19
C MET A 151 -8.08 5.57 -6.59
N ASN A 152 -7.70 4.32 -6.46
CA ASN A 152 -8.55 3.17 -6.65
C ASN A 152 -8.56 2.34 -5.37
N GLY A 153 -9.57 1.54 -5.18
CA GLY A 153 -9.60 0.72 -3.97
C GLY A 153 -10.77 -0.23 -3.91
N ILE A 154 -10.76 -0.99 -2.84
CA ILE A 154 -11.78 -1.98 -2.53
C ILE A 154 -12.42 -1.65 -1.19
N ILE A 155 -13.75 -1.78 -1.13
CA ILE A 155 -14.53 -1.72 0.10
C ILE A 155 -14.89 -3.15 0.51
N ILE A 156 -14.47 -3.54 1.70
CA ILE A 156 -14.77 -4.84 2.30
C ILE A 156 -15.79 -4.62 3.41
N GLU A 157 -17.03 -5.02 3.16
CA GLU A 157 -18.08 -5.00 4.17
C GLU A 157 -18.01 -6.26 5.04
N GLU A 158 -18.31 -6.10 6.32
CA GLU A 158 -18.38 -7.19 7.30
C GLU A 158 -17.07 -8.00 7.41
N LEU A 159 -15.92 -7.30 7.47
CA LEU A 159 -14.57 -7.88 7.44
C LEU A 159 -14.39 -9.06 8.43
N ASN A 160 -15.03 -9.01 9.60
CA ASN A 160 -14.92 -10.01 10.65
C ASN A 160 -15.83 -11.23 10.45
N ARG A 161 -16.65 -11.28 9.39
CA ARG A 161 -17.52 -12.43 9.12
C ARG A 161 -16.84 -13.59 8.41
N ALA A 162 -15.75 -13.34 7.73
CA ALA A 162 -14.92 -14.38 7.14
C ALA A 162 -13.67 -14.65 7.99
N ASN A 163 -12.98 -15.75 7.70
CA ASN A 163 -11.62 -15.94 8.19
C ASN A 163 -10.66 -15.03 7.40
N THR A 164 -10.55 -13.78 7.82
CA THR A 164 -9.80 -12.75 7.11
C THR A 164 -8.35 -13.15 6.80
N ALA A 165 -7.67 -13.83 7.74
CA ALA A 165 -6.31 -14.29 7.51
C ALA A 165 -6.22 -15.32 6.37
N ALA A 166 -7.18 -16.24 6.28
CA ALA A 166 -7.24 -17.22 5.21
C ALA A 166 -7.66 -16.59 3.87
N VAL A 167 -8.57 -15.62 3.88
CA VAL A 167 -9.02 -14.91 2.67
C VAL A 167 -7.90 -14.09 2.05
N PHE A 168 -7.10 -13.39 2.85
CA PHE A 168 -5.97 -12.61 2.37
C PHE A 168 -4.75 -13.48 2.05
N GLY A 169 -4.54 -14.57 2.79
CA GLY A 169 -3.38 -15.43 2.61
C GLY A 169 -2.05 -14.65 2.64
N ASP A 170 -1.19 -14.90 1.66
CA ASP A 170 0.11 -14.23 1.51
C ASP A 170 0.00 -12.72 1.19
N VAL A 171 -1.10 -12.28 0.57
CA VAL A 171 -1.38 -10.87 0.29
C VAL A 171 -1.50 -10.03 1.58
N PHE A 172 -1.73 -10.68 2.73
CA PHE A 172 -1.79 -9.99 4.01
C PHE A 172 -0.51 -9.19 4.31
N GLN A 173 0.66 -9.67 3.88
CA GLN A 173 1.94 -8.97 4.02
C GLN A 173 1.99 -7.63 3.27
N LEU A 174 1.19 -7.49 2.21
CA LEU A 174 1.15 -6.28 1.38
C LEU A 174 0.45 -5.11 2.08
N LEU A 175 -0.26 -5.38 3.19
CA LEU A 175 -0.97 -4.35 3.95
C LEU A 175 -0.02 -3.43 4.72
N ASP A 176 1.24 -3.83 4.95
CA ASP A 176 2.25 -2.95 5.49
C ASP A 176 2.67 -1.92 4.45
N ARG A 177 2.36 -0.65 4.73
CA ARG A 177 2.59 0.48 3.81
C ARG A 177 3.79 1.32 4.23
N ASP A 178 4.45 1.90 3.24
CA ASP A 178 5.39 2.99 3.45
C ASP A 178 4.67 4.35 3.59
N ILE A 179 5.43 5.43 3.74
CA ILE A 179 4.90 6.78 3.90
C ILE A 179 4.13 7.29 2.66
N ASN A 180 4.41 6.73 1.49
CA ASN A 180 3.74 7.09 0.24
C ASN A 180 2.48 6.24 0.00
N GLY A 181 2.24 5.23 0.83
CA GLY A 181 1.12 4.31 0.71
C GLY A 181 1.40 3.08 -0.17
N LYS A 182 2.65 2.84 -0.58
CA LYS A 182 3.08 1.63 -1.29
C LYS A 182 3.35 0.49 -0.29
N SER A 183 3.13 -0.77 -0.68
CA SER A 183 3.52 -1.91 0.15
C SER A 183 5.02 -1.91 0.43
N LYS A 184 5.41 -2.16 1.69
CA LYS A 184 6.82 -2.36 2.07
C LYS A 184 7.36 -3.70 1.57
N TYR A 185 6.49 -4.71 1.49
CA TYR A 185 6.84 -6.07 1.08
C TYR A 185 6.29 -6.37 -0.31
N LYS A 186 6.90 -7.35 -0.95
CA LYS A 186 6.51 -7.89 -2.25
C LYS A 186 6.34 -9.39 -2.12
N ILE A 187 5.36 -9.96 -2.80
CA ILE A 187 5.13 -11.41 -2.83
C ILE A 187 5.30 -11.94 -4.26
N ARG A 188 5.59 -13.23 -4.37
CA ARG A 188 5.64 -13.93 -5.65
C ARG A 188 4.42 -14.83 -5.79
N ASN A 189 3.67 -14.63 -6.87
CA ASN A 189 2.63 -15.53 -7.32
C ASN A 189 2.66 -15.52 -8.85
N LYS A 190 3.12 -16.61 -9.45
CA LYS A 190 3.36 -16.66 -10.90
C LYS A 190 2.07 -16.51 -11.70
N ASP A 191 0.99 -17.15 -11.25
CA ASP A 191 -0.28 -17.14 -11.98
C ASP A 191 -0.90 -15.73 -11.97
N VAL A 192 -0.85 -15.05 -10.82
CA VAL A 192 -1.29 -13.67 -10.69
C VAL A 192 -0.41 -12.73 -11.50
N CYS A 193 0.92 -12.89 -11.45
CA CYS A 193 1.84 -12.06 -12.24
C CYS A 193 1.59 -12.21 -13.73
N GLN A 194 1.43 -13.45 -14.23
CA GLN A 194 1.11 -13.69 -15.63
C GLN A 194 -0.20 -13.00 -16.04
N TYR A 195 -1.25 -13.15 -15.24
CA TYR A 195 -2.53 -12.49 -15.48
C TYR A 195 -2.39 -10.95 -15.54
N ILE A 196 -1.61 -10.37 -14.62
CA ILE A 196 -1.36 -8.94 -14.60
C ILE A 196 -0.61 -8.49 -15.86
N GLU A 197 0.42 -9.25 -16.30
CA GLU A 197 1.15 -8.96 -17.53
C GLU A 197 0.23 -8.99 -18.76
N GLU A 198 -0.60 -10.01 -18.88
CA GLU A 198 -1.57 -10.15 -19.98
C GLU A 198 -2.60 -9.01 -19.98
N SER A 199 -3.06 -8.59 -18.80
CA SER A 199 -4.10 -7.55 -18.66
C SER A 199 -3.57 -6.12 -18.79
N THR A 200 -2.28 -5.88 -18.52
CA THR A 200 -1.70 -4.53 -18.46
C THR A 200 -0.63 -4.26 -19.53
N GLY A 201 -0.09 -5.32 -20.14
CA GLY A 201 1.07 -5.26 -21.04
C GLY A 201 2.37 -4.91 -20.32
N LYS A 202 2.40 -4.92 -18.99
CA LYS A 202 3.56 -4.54 -18.18
C LYS A 202 4.16 -5.76 -17.50
N LYS A 203 5.49 -5.82 -17.40
CA LYS A 203 6.19 -6.92 -16.74
C LYS A 203 5.89 -6.98 -15.24
N CYS A 204 5.60 -8.18 -14.70
CA CYS A 204 5.29 -8.42 -13.30
C CYS A 204 6.13 -9.56 -12.72
N ASP A 205 7.21 -9.26 -12.02
CA ASP A 205 8.00 -10.26 -11.30
C ASP A 205 7.51 -10.48 -9.85
N TYR A 206 6.85 -9.47 -9.28
CA TYR A 206 6.37 -9.44 -7.91
C TYR A 206 5.09 -8.63 -7.81
N ILE A 207 4.24 -9.02 -6.88
CA ILE A 207 3.00 -8.32 -6.54
C ILE A 207 3.23 -7.44 -5.32
N TYR A 208 2.75 -6.21 -5.36
CA TYR A 208 2.67 -5.28 -4.24
C TYR A 208 1.56 -4.26 -4.50
N LEU A 209 1.08 -3.60 -3.46
CA LEU A 209 0.07 -2.57 -3.62
C LEU A 209 0.73 -1.23 -3.97
N PRO A 210 0.36 -0.63 -5.09
CA PRO A 210 0.88 0.67 -5.48
C PRO A 210 0.37 1.78 -4.55
N SER A 211 1.01 2.93 -4.59
CA SER A 211 0.73 4.06 -3.70
C SER A 211 -0.66 4.69 -3.87
N ASN A 212 -1.37 4.36 -4.95
CA ASN A 212 -2.74 4.80 -5.23
C ASN A 212 -3.79 3.71 -4.99
N PHE A 213 -3.47 2.64 -4.27
CA PHE A 213 -4.40 1.57 -3.91
C PHE A 213 -4.87 1.72 -2.45
N GLU A 214 -6.18 1.71 -2.21
CA GLU A 214 -6.76 1.78 -0.86
C GLU A 214 -7.58 0.52 -0.53
N ILE A 215 -7.55 0.14 0.74
CA ILE A 215 -8.44 -0.88 1.29
C ILE A 215 -9.26 -0.23 2.40
N ILE A 216 -10.56 -0.21 2.20
CA ILE A 216 -11.53 0.33 3.15
C ILE A 216 -12.38 -0.82 3.65
N ALA A 217 -12.49 -0.99 4.95
CA ALA A 217 -13.30 -2.06 5.51
C ALA A 217 -14.33 -1.55 6.52
N THR A 218 -15.45 -2.26 6.63
CA THR A 218 -16.39 -2.09 7.74
C THR A 218 -16.41 -3.35 8.59
N MET A 219 -16.65 -3.17 9.88
CA MET A 219 -16.75 -4.30 10.79
C MET A 219 -17.67 -3.92 11.96
N ASN A 220 -18.48 -4.89 12.42
CA ASN A 220 -19.35 -4.75 13.58
C ASN A 220 -18.59 -5.14 14.86
N SER A 221 -18.93 -4.44 15.95
CA SER A 221 -18.42 -4.76 17.29
C SER A 221 -19.02 -6.04 17.84
#